data_75e2f0376c7a4e128a2fe015ea9b7cee
#
_entry.id   75e2f0376c7a4e128a2fe015ea9b7cee
#
_cell.length_a   1.000
_cell.length_b   1.000
_cell.length_c   1.000
_cell.angle_alpha   90.00
_cell.angle_beta   90.00
_cell.angle_gamma   90.00
#
_symmetry.space_group_name_H-M   'P 1'
#
loop_
_entity.id
_entity.type
_entity.pdbx_description
1 polymer ?
#
loop_
_entity_poly.entity_id
_entity_poly.type
_entity_poly.pdbx_seq_one_letter_code
_entity_poly.pdbx_strand_id
1 'polypeptide(L)'
;MVIATSVVRGSEQGQSHGGIYLVDLETGEANQVFDWNTCEIDFTGRGADRGLRGIAFAGDDIYIAASDEIFVFDTDFNIKRSFRNNYLKHCHEIFIDGHLLYLTSTGYNSVLTFDIEQEYFNWGLVLAPGPNGLRARTFDPQKEGPAPQADLHLNSVYKDDNGLFIAGMKIPTLIHFTGREVKTLGRLPIGTHNVQPYGEGLMFNDTAADKVRFVTDSDHLAFSVPRYPEDTIINRFDDTTKIARQAFGRGLCPINDHLIAAGSSPSTISVHDIRGDRSLRDGQTIKTVNFSMDIRNAIHGLEVWPF
;
A
#
# COMPACT_ATOMS: atom_id res chain seq x y z
N MET A 1 -5.93 7.70 -16.45
CA MET A 1 -6.29 6.33 -16.00
C MET A 1 -5.41 5.93 -14.83
N VAL A 2 -5.92 5.12 -13.90
CA VAL A 2 -5.13 4.53 -12.80
C VAL A 2 -5.30 3.01 -12.80
N ILE A 3 -4.29 2.31 -12.29
CA ILE A 3 -4.36 0.89 -11.96
C ILE A 3 -4.57 0.75 -10.46
N ALA A 4 -5.44 -0.15 -10.05
CA ALA A 4 -5.72 -0.45 -8.67
C ALA A 4 -5.65 -1.95 -8.40
N THR A 5 -5.11 -2.33 -7.27
CA THR A 5 -5.20 -3.70 -6.75
C THR A 5 -6.17 -3.74 -5.58
N SER A 6 -6.82 -4.88 -5.39
CA SER A 6 -7.75 -5.05 -4.29
C SER A 6 -7.55 -6.34 -3.50
N VAL A 7 -8.04 -6.32 -2.27
CA VAL A 7 -8.09 -7.45 -1.34
C VAL A 7 -9.51 -7.68 -0.91
N VAL A 8 -10.03 -8.91 -1.09
CA VAL A 8 -11.30 -9.35 -0.49
C VAL A 8 -11.00 -10.04 0.84
N ARG A 9 -11.25 -9.32 1.93
CA ARG A 9 -10.93 -9.79 3.28
C ARG A 9 -11.83 -10.95 3.69
N GLY A 10 -11.21 -11.93 4.35
CA GLY A 10 -11.93 -13.12 4.79
C GLY A 10 -12.42 -14.03 3.66
N SER A 11 -11.90 -13.86 2.44
CA SER A 11 -12.17 -14.78 1.34
C SER A 11 -11.55 -16.17 1.62
N GLU A 12 -12.27 -17.21 1.22
CA GLU A 12 -11.87 -18.60 1.39
C GLU A 12 -11.25 -19.17 0.13
N GLN A 13 -10.61 -20.33 0.24
CA GLN A 13 -10.07 -21.06 -0.90
C GLN A 13 -11.18 -21.30 -1.94
N GLY A 14 -10.91 -20.99 -3.22
CA GLY A 14 -11.90 -21.10 -4.32
C GLY A 14 -12.79 -19.88 -4.50
N GLN A 15 -12.64 -18.83 -3.67
CA GLN A 15 -13.28 -17.53 -3.86
C GLN A 15 -12.29 -16.53 -4.45
N SER A 16 -12.77 -15.45 -5.07
CA SER A 16 -11.93 -14.31 -5.43
C SER A 16 -11.31 -13.68 -4.18
N HIS A 17 -10.02 -13.41 -4.22
CA HIS A 17 -9.29 -12.69 -3.17
C HIS A 17 -9.04 -11.22 -3.52
N GLY A 18 -9.70 -10.70 -4.56
CA GLY A 18 -9.54 -9.38 -5.12
C GLY A 18 -9.14 -9.42 -6.59
N GLY A 19 -8.46 -8.41 -7.07
CA GLY A 19 -8.04 -8.36 -8.47
C GLY A 19 -7.26 -7.11 -8.82
N ILE A 20 -7.04 -6.96 -10.13
CA ILE A 20 -6.46 -5.77 -10.75
C ILE A 20 -7.55 -5.07 -11.56
N TYR A 21 -7.63 -3.75 -11.41
CA TYR A 21 -8.60 -2.90 -12.08
C TYR A 21 -7.90 -1.77 -12.81
N LEU A 22 -8.34 -1.49 -14.05
CA LEU A 22 -8.05 -0.23 -14.72
C LEU A 22 -9.25 0.70 -14.55
N VAL A 23 -9.01 1.90 -14.06
CA VAL A 23 -10.06 2.86 -13.72
C VAL A 23 -9.81 4.17 -14.44
N ASP A 24 -10.75 4.54 -15.30
CA ASP A 24 -10.76 5.86 -15.93
C ASP A 24 -11.35 6.88 -14.94
N LEU A 25 -10.51 7.78 -14.46
CA LEU A 25 -10.93 8.80 -13.52
C LEU A 25 -11.77 9.91 -14.18
N GLU A 26 -11.80 10.04 -15.50
CA GLU A 26 -12.62 11.03 -16.19
C GLU A 26 -14.04 10.52 -16.40
N THR A 27 -14.20 9.32 -16.93
CA THR A 27 -15.52 8.72 -17.18
C THR A 27 -16.10 8.08 -15.92
N GLY A 28 -15.26 7.55 -15.04
CA GLY A 28 -15.65 6.74 -13.88
C GLY A 28 -15.83 5.26 -14.22
N GLU A 29 -15.41 4.84 -15.41
CA GLU A 29 -15.43 3.43 -15.82
C GLU A 29 -14.33 2.67 -15.10
N ALA A 30 -14.67 1.47 -14.56
CA ALA A 30 -13.73 0.59 -13.89
C ALA A 30 -13.85 -0.82 -14.48
N ASN A 31 -12.74 -1.31 -15.03
CA ASN A 31 -12.65 -2.61 -15.66
C ASN A 31 -11.76 -3.53 -14.83
N GLN A 32 -12.29 -4.65 -14.35
CA GLN A 32 -11.49 -5.70 -13.75
C GLN A 32 -10.74 -6.45 -14.85
N VAL A 33 -9.43 -6.25 -14.93
CA VAL A 33 -8.55 -6.86 -15.94
C VAL A 33 -7.95 -8.18 -15.46
N PHE A 34 -7.95 -8.43 -14.15
CA PHE A 34 -7.49 -9.68 -13.56
C PHE A 34 -8.27 -10.02 -12.29
N ASP A 35 -8.87 -11.21 -12.23
CA ASP A 35 -9.50 -11.73 -11.02
C ASP A 35 -8.52 -12.63 -10.27
N TRP A 36 -8.18 -12.24 -9.03
CA TRP A 36 -7.30 -13.00 -8.16
C TRP A 36 -8.05 -14.14 -7.49
N ASN A 37 -8.57 -15.06 -8.31
CA ASN A 37 -9.14 -16.30 -7.83
C ASN A 37 -8.03 -17.33 -7.57
N THR A 38 -8.34 -18.47 -7.02
CA THR A 38 -7.35 -19.39 -6.48
C THR A 38 -7.10 -20.62 -7.32
N CYS A 39 -7.70 -20.72 -8.49
CA CYS A 39 -7.71 -21.96 -9.26
C CYS A 39 -6.31 -22.45 -9.67
N GLU A 40 -5.35 -21.53 -9.89
CA GLU A 40 -4.02 -21.85 -10.36
C GLU A 40 -2.90 -21.40 -9.40
N ILE A 41 -3.26 -20.88 -8.21
CA ILE A 41 -2.32 -20.29 -7.26
C ILE A 41 -2.38 -21.06 -5.93
N ASP A 42 -1.23 -21.47 -5.45
CA ASP A 42 -1.11 -22.08 -4.13
C ASP A 42 -1.20 -21.03 -3.02
N PHE A 43 -2.30 -21.03 -2.28
CA PHE A 43 -2.51 -20.17 -1.12
C PHE A 43 -2.16 -20.83 0.22
N THR A 44 -1.59 -22.03 0.22
CA THR A 44 -1.19 -22.73 1.43
C THR A 44 -0.23 -21.88 2.26
N GLY A 45 -0.57 -21.67 3.52
CA GLY A 45 0.26 -20.90 4.46
C GLY A 45 0.19 -19.38 4.34
N ARG A 46 -0.53 -18.81 3.34
CA ARG A 46 -0.64 -17.36 3.16
C ARG A 46 -1.58 -16.66 4.16
N GLY A 47 -2.34 -17.40 4.94
CA GLY A 47 -3.32 -16.85 5.88
C GLY A 47 -4.58 -16.30 5.20
N ALA A 48 -5.37 -15.51 5.92
CA ALA A 48 -6.64 -14.97 5.44
C ALA A 48 -6.49 -13.71 4.56
N ASP A 49 -5.30 -13.11 4.52
CA ASP A 49 -5.04 -11.84 3.83
C ASP A 49 -4.21 -12.09 2.55
N ARG A 50 -4.87 -12.59 1.53
CA ARG A 50 -4.26 -13.18 0.33
C ARG A 50 -4.27 -12.28 -0.90
N GLY A 51 -4.94 -11.13 -0.85
CA GLY A 51 -5.16 -10.27 -2.01
C GLY A 51 -3.91 -9.53 -2.50
N LEU A 52 -4.07 -8.84 -3.62
CA LEU A 52 -3.03 -8.04 -4.26
C LEU A 52 -2.90 -6.66 -3.60
N ARG A 53 -1.67 -6.14 -3.54
CA ARG A 53 -1.34 -4.92 -2.79
C ARG A 53 -0.48 -3.96 -3.62
N GLY A 54 0.64 -3.48 -3.07
CA GLY A 54 1.51 -2.50 -3.71
C GLY A 54 1.87 -2.82 -5.15
N ILE A 55 1.98 -1.80 -5.98
CA ILE A 55 2.23 -1.85 -7.43
C ILE A 55 3.48 -1.05 -7.73
N ALA A 56 4.31 -1.53 -8.66
CA ALA A 56 5.42 -0.78 -9.21
C ALA A 56 5.68 -1.20 -10.67
N PHE A 57 6.31 -0.33 -11.46
CA PHE A 57 6.58 -0.57 -12.88
C PHE A 57 8.08 -0.53 -13.18
N ALA A 58 8.54 -1.43 -14.05
CA ALA A 58 9.88 -1.38 -14.62
C ALA A 58 9.82 -1.82 -16.10
N GLY A 59 10.00 -0.86 -17.03
CA GLY A 59 9.72 -1.10 -18.44
C GLY A 59 8.27 -1.54 -18.62
N ASP A 60 8.07 -2.66 -19.34
CA ASP A 60 6.75 -3.25 -19.57
C ASP A 60 6.35 -4.27 -18.48
N ASP A 61 7.13 -4.41 -17.41
CA ASP A 61 6.84 -5.32 -16.30
C ASP A 61 6.09 -4.59 -15.19
N ILE A 62 5.00 -5.22 -14.72
CA ILE A 62 4.17 -4.75 -13.61
C ILE A 62 4.44 -5.65 -12.40
N TYR A 63 5.09 -5.10 -11.37
CA TYR A 63 5.37 -5.80 -10.12
C TYR A 63 4.22 -5.58 -9.15
N ILE A 64 3.65 -6.65 -8.61
CA ILE A 64 2.53 -6.60 -7.66
C ILE A 64 2.85 -7.47 -6.45
N ALA A 65 2.75 -6.88 -5.27
CA ALA A 65 2.90 -7.60 -4.01
C ALA A 65 1.65 -8.43 -3.68
N ALA A 66 1.85 -9.69 -3.28
CA ALA A 66 0.81 -10.61 -2.87
C ALA A 66 1.19 -11.28 -1.54
N SER A 67 1.24 -10.51 -0.46
CA SER A 67 1.59 -10.93 0.91
C SER A 67 3.03 -11.45 1.06
N ASP A 68 3.34 -12.68 0.66
CA ASP A 68 4.63 -13.37 0.81
C ASP A 68 5.33 -13.63 -0.53
N GLU A 69 4.82 -13.02 -1.60
CA GLU A 69 5.28 -13.22 -2.97
C GLU A 69 5.14 -11.95 -3.79
N ILE A 70 6.01 -11.76 -4.75
CA ILE A 70 5.91 -10.73 -5.78
C ILE A 70 5.52 -11.43 -7.07
N PHE A 71 4.48 -10.96 -7.74
CA PHE A 71 4.12 -11.39 -9.08
C PHE A 71 4.53 -10.33 -10.10
N VAL A 72 5.01 -10.78 -11.24
CA VAL A 72 5.34 -9.94 -12.39
C VAL A 72 4.37 -10.24 -13.51
N PHE A 73 3.65 -9.22 -13.92
CA PHE A 73 2.69 -9.27 -15.01
C PHE A 73 3.24 -8.53 -16.23
N ASP A 74 2.78 -8.91 -17.41
CA ASP A 74 2.89 -8.09 -18.62
C ASP A 74 1.75 -7.04 -18.68
N THR A 75 1.76 -6.20 -19.72
CA THR A 75 0.73 -5.16 -19.95
C THR A 75 -0.64 -5.71 -20.36
N ASP A 76 -0.72 -6.98 -20.74
CA ASP A 76 -1.97 -7.72 -20.98
C ASP A 76 -2.46 -8.45 -19.73
N PHE A 77 -1.81 -8.23 -18.59
CA PHE A 77 -2.10 -8.84 -17.28
C PHE A 77 -1.90 -10.36 -17.21
N ASN A 78 -1.06 -10.93 -18.05
CA ASN A 78 -0.60 -12.31 -17.88
C ASN A 78 0.52 -12.38 -16.86
N ILE A 79 0.49 -13.38 -15.96
CA ILE A 79 1.59 -13.63 -15.01
C ILE A 79 2.79 -14.18 -15.80
N LYS A 80 3.89 -13.43 -15.80
CA LYS A 80 5.16 -13.84 -16.41
C LYS A 80 5.98 -14.74 -15.49
N ARG A 81 6.07 -14.36 -14.22
CA ARG A 81 6.86 -15.04 -13.18
C ARG A 81 6.49 -14.54 -11.79
N SER A 82 6.98 -15.22 -10.75
CA SER A 82 6.84 -14.78 -9.37
C SER A 82 8.07 -15.14 -8.53
N PHE A 83 8.24 -14.42 -7.41
CA PHE A 83 9.40 -14.57 -6.53
C PHE A 83 8.99 -14.56 -5.07
N ARG A 84 9.55 -15.49 -4.30
CA ARG A 84 9.35 -15.61 -2.85
C ARG A 84 10.65 -15.44 -2.08
N ASN A 85 10.53 -15.05 -0.82
CA ASN A 85 11.63 -15.08 0.13
C ASN A 85 11.09 -15.41 1.53
N ASN A 86 11.87 -16.15 2.33
CA ASN A 86 11.46 -16.56 3.67
C ASN A 86 11.17 -15.39 4.61
N TYR A 87 11.77 -14.21 4.33
CA TYR A 87 11.60 -12.99 5.10
C TYR A 87 10.58 -12.03 4.49
N LEU A 88 9.95 -12.35 3.36
CA LEU A 88 8.85 -11.58 2.79
C LEU A 88 7.53 -12.10 3.36
N LYS A 89 6.86 -11.29 4.20
CA LYS A 89 5.58 -11.67 4.81
C LYS A 89 4.69 -10.47 5.08
N HIS A 90 3.46 -10.55 4.64
CA HIS A 90 2.48 -9.47 4.71
C HIS A 90 3.02 -8.19 4.07
N CYS A 91 3.59 -8.30 2.86
CA CYS A 91 4.04 -7.15 2.07
C CYS A 91 2.84 -6.23 1.79
N HIS A 92 3.01 -4.94 2.03
CA HIS A 92 2.01 -3.91 1.74
C HIS A 92 2.45 -3.07 0.54
N GLU A 93 3.33 -2.12 0.75
CA GLU A 93 3.83 -1.25 -0.30
C GLU A 93 5.17 -1.74 -0.84
N ILE A 94 5.37 -1.46 -2.12
CA ILE A 94 6.60 -1.66 -2.84
C ILE A 94 6.98 -0.38 -3.58
N PHE A 95 8.27 -0.17 -3.79
CA PHE A 95 8.80 1.03 -4.45
C PHE A 95 10.01 0.66 -5.29
N ILE A 96 10.11 1.17 -6.52
CA ILE A 96 11.26 0.96 -7.40
C ILE A 96 12.15 2.20 -7.42
N ASP A 97 13.47 1.98 -7.28
CA ASP A 97 14.52 2.94 -7.52
C ASP A 97 15.63 2.29 -8.36
N GLY A 98 15.76 2.68 -9.62
CA GLY A 98 16.64 2.04 -10.59
C GLY A 98 16.29 0.57 -10.81
N HIS A 99 17.23 -0.34 -10.55
CA HIS A 99 17.05 -1.79 -10.67
C HIS A 99 16.64 -2.46 -9.34
N LEU A 100 16.41 -1.70 -8.28
CA LEU A 100 16.05 -2.23 -6.98
C LEU A 100 14.57 -2.00 -6.66
N LEU A 101 13.86 -3.06 -6.37
CA LEU A 101 12.51 -3.06 -5.83
C LEU A 101 12.59 -3.18 -4.31
N TYR A 102 12.14 -2.15 -3.59
CA TYR A 102 12.02 -2.11 -2.14
C TYR A 102 10.66 -2.63 -1.71
N LEU A 103 10.62 -3.49 -0.70
CA LEU A 103 9.40 -4.17 -0.25
C LEU A 103 9.27 -4.10 1.26
N THR A 104 8.10 -3.72 1.74
CA THR A 104 7.78 -3.85 3.16
C THR A 104 7.54 -5.32 3.51
N SER A 105 8.11 -5.78 4.61
CA SER A 105 7.80 -7.08 5.20
C SER A 105 7.31 -6.89 6.62
N THR A 106 5.99 -6.73 6.74
CA THR A 106 5.31 -6.44 8.02
C THR A 106 5.55 -7.55 9.04
N GLY A 107 5.57 -8.81 8.61
CA GLY A 107 5.76 -9.97 9.48
C GLY A 107 7.14 -10.10 10.11
N TYR A 108 8.11 -9.28 9.65
CA TYR A 108 9.48 -9.27 10.16
C TYR A 108 9.95 -7.87 10.59
N ASN A 109 9.07 -6.86 10.62
CA ASN A 109 9.46 -5.45 10.81
C ASN A 109 10.59 -5.04 9.88
N SER A 110 10.56 -5.48 8.63
CA SER A 110 11.69 -5.36 7.71
C SER A 110 11.30 -4.66 6.41
N VAL A 111 12.31 -4.11 5.74
CA VAL A 111 12.30 -3.77 4.33
C VAL A 111 13.28 -4.71 3.64
N LEU A 112 12.87 -5.30 2.53
CA LEU A 112 13.73 -6.10 1.65
C LEU A 112 13.99 -5.36 0.36
N THR A 113 15.10 -5.68 -0.31
CA THR A 113 15.31 -5.31 -1.71
C THR A 113 15.38 -6.55 -2.58
N PHE A 114 14.75 -6.44 -3.75
CA PHE A 114 14.82 -7.39 -4.83
C PHE A 114 15.47 -6.73 -6.04
N ASP A 115 16.55 -7.31 -6.54
CA ASP A 115 17.22 -6.87 -7.75
C ASP A 115 16.43 -7.39 -8.96
N ILE A 116 15.81 -6.50 -9.72
CA ILE A 116 14.93 -6.87 -10.84
C ILE A 116 15.71 -7.33 -12.08
N GLU A 117 16.99 -6.97 -12.22
CA GLU A 117 17.85 -7.41 -13.32
C GLU A 117 18.43 -8.79 -13.06
N GLN A 118 18.80 -9.07 -11.82
CA GLN A 118 19.40 -10.35 -11.40
C GLN A 118 18.37 -11.34 -10.82
N GLU A 119 17.16 -10.89 -10.59
CA GLU A 119 16.00 -11.67 -10.12
C GLU A 119 16.24 -12.38 -8.78
N TYR A 120 16.83 -11.67 -7.80
CA TYR A 120 17.00 -12.22 -6.45
C TYR A 120 16.90 -11.15 -5.35
N PHE A 121 16.57 -11.60 -4.13
CA PHE A 121 16.57 -10.74 -2.95
C PHE A 121 18.01 -10.59 -2.46
N ASN A 122 18.53 -9.36 -2.49
CA ASN A 122 19.95 -9.08 -2.26
C ASN A 122 20.25 -8.39 -0.93
N TRP A 123 19.26 -7.79 -0.28
CA TRP A 123 19.47 -7.05 0.96
C TRP A 123 18.18 -6.97 1.81
N GLY A 124 18.34 -6.84 3.13
CA GLY A 124 17.26 -6.63 4.07
C GLY A 124 17.66 -5.68 5.20
N LEU A 125 16.70 -4.91 5.70
CA LEU A 125 16.80 -4.02 6.86
C LEU A 125 15.71 -4.41 7.85
N VAL A 126 16.09 -4.84 9.05
CA VAL A 126 15.16 -5.06 10.16
C VAL A 126 15.19 -3.87 11.13
N LEU A 127 14.00 -3.41 11.52
CA LEU A 127 13.81 -2.40 12.55
C LEU A 127 13.36 -3.06 13.86
N ALA A 128 13.95 -2.65 14.96
CA ALA A 128 13.61 -3.15 16.29
C ALA A 128 13.68 -2.02 17.34
N PRO A 129 12.87 -2.11 18.41
CA PRO A 129 13.02 -1.23 19.55
C PRO A 129 14.43 -1.29 20.14
N GLY A 130 14.94 -0.15 20.58
CA GLY A 130 16.25 -0.01 21.23
C GLY A 130 16.16 0.93 22.43
N PRO A 131 17.23 1.06 23.23
CA PRO A 131 17.23 1.90 24.42
C PRO A 131 16.89 3.37 24.17
N ASN A 132 17.30 3.88 23.00
CA ASN A 132 17.14 5.28 22.61
C ASN A 132 16.20 5.47 21.39
N GLY A 133 15.22 4.57 21.20
CA GLY A 133 14.32 4.58 20.06
C GLY A 133 14.47 3.34 19.19
N LEU A 134 14.27 3.50 17.86
CA LEU A 134 14.43 2.39 16.92
C LEU A 134 15.87 2.17 16.52
N ARG A 135 16.26 0.92 16.34
CA ARG A 135 17.54 0.49 15.76
C ARG A 135 17.26 -0.23 14.44
N ALA A 136 18.19 -0.08 13.52
CA ALA A 136 18.22 -0.82 12.27
C ALA A 136 19.40 -1.78 12.24
N ARG A 137 19.21 -2.96 11.65
CA ARG A 137 20.25 -3.92 11.34
C ARG A 137 20.01 -4.48 9.94
N THR A 138 21.04 -4.46 9.12
CA THR A 138 21.00 -5.09 7.80
C THR A 138 21.21 -6.60 7.91
N PHE A 139 20.69 -7.34 6.95
CA PHE A 139 20.90 -8.77 6.83
C PHE A 139 20.86 -9.21 5.36
N ASP A 140 21.43 -10.37 5.09
CA ASP A 140 21.38 -11.03 3.78
C ASP A 140 20.15 -11.94 3.73
N PRO A 141 19.15 -11.67 2.86
CA PRO A 141 17.93 -12.48 2.77
C PRO A 141 18.16 -13.92 2.26
N GLN A 142 19.37 -14.22 1.77
CA GLN A 142 19.78 -15.57 1.36
C GLN A 142 20.34 -16.42 2.51
N LYS A 143 20.52 -15.81 3.69
CA LYS A 143 21.08 -16.44 4.90
C LYS A 143 20.11 -16.35 6.06
N GLU A 144 20.60 -16.77 7.25
CA GLU A 144 19.84 -16.59 8.48
C GLU A 144 19.62 -15.11 8.79
N GLY A 145 18.37 -14.71 8.95
CA GLY A 145 17.92 -13.34 9.17
C GLY A 145 17.17 -13.14 10.49
N PRO A 146 16.30 -12.13 10.57
CA PRO A 146 15.57 -11.84 11.79
C PRO A 146 14.51 -12.90 12.12
N ALA A 147 14.20 -13.05 13.40
CA ALA A 147 13.01 -13.78 13.83
C ALA A 147 11.72 -13.01 13.46
N PRO A 148 10.59 -13.72 13.27
CA PRO A 148 9.31 -13.09 12.99
C PRO A 148 8.92 -12.08 14.09
N GLN A 149 8.54 -10.86 13.70
CA GLN A 149 7.99 -9.82 14.56
C GLN A 149 7.19 -8.81 13.71
N ALA A 150 6.02 -8.41 14.23
CA ALA A 150 5.09 -7.52 13.52
C ALA A 150 4.54 -6.39 14.41
N ASP A 151 5.30 -6.02 15.44
CA ASP A 151 4.89 -5.01 16.41
C ASP A 151 4.96 -3.57 15.88
N LEU A 152 5.73 -3.32 14.83
CA LEU A 152 5.79 -2.02 14.14
C LEU A 152 4.76 -1.91 12.99
N HIS A 153 4.40 -3.03 12.39
CA HIS A 153 3.50 -3.11 11.23
C HIS A 153 3.92 -2.19 10.09
N LEU A 154 5.15 -2.39 9.58
CA LEU A 154 5.68 -1.62 8.47
C LEU A 154 4.80 -1.80 7.23
N ASN A 155 4.39 -0.70 6.61
CA ASN A 155 3.41 -0.71 5.52
C ASN A 155 3.67 0.33 4.43
N SER A 156 4.70 1.14 4.56
CA SER A 156 5.10 2.12 3.55
C SER A 156 6.62 2.16 3.45
N VAL A 157 7.11 2.22 2.22
CA VAL A 157 8.53 2.39 1.90
C VAL A 157 8.66 3.32 0.70
N TYR A 158 9.58 4.25 0.80
CA TYR A 158 9.98 5.16 -0.27
C TYR A 158 11.49 5.36 -0.21
N LYS A 159 12.15 5.57 -1.34
CA LYS A 159 13.59 5.78 -1.45
C LYS A 159 13.87 7.02 -2.29
N ASP A 160 14.77 7.86 -1.82
CA ASP A 160 15.39 8.94 -2.58
C ASP A 160 16.92 8.97 -2.35
N ASP A 161 17.60 10.00 -2.86
CA ASP A 161 19.05 10.16 -2.71
C ASP A 161 19.51 10.30 -1.25
N ASN A 162 18.61 10.69 -0.33
CA ASN A 162 18.92 10.85 1.10
C ASN A 162 18.79 9.54 1.88
N GLY A 163 18.10 8.54 1.35
CA GLY A 163 17.94 7.25 2.00
C GLY A 163 16.54 6.65 1.89
N LEU A 164 16.22 5.73 2.80
CA LEU A 164 14.93 5.08 2.89
C LEU A 164 14.03 5.79 3.89
N PHE A 165 12.78 6.04 3.46
CA PHE A 165 11.71 6.54 4.30
C PHE A 165 10.72 5.40 4.55
N ILE A 166 10.44 5.11 5.81
CA ILE A 166 9.67 3.94 6.21
C ILE A 166 8.61 4.38 7.21
N ALA A 167 7.39 3.91 7.03
CA ALA A 167 6.32 4.11 8.00
C ALA A 167 5.62 2.79 8.35
N GLY A 168 4.93 2.79 9.47
CA GLY A 168 4.18 1.64 9.94
C GLY A 168 2.97 2.07 10.76
N MET A 169 1.93 1.25 10.74
CA MET A 169 0.66 1.51 11.41
C MET A 169 0.80 1.80 12.91
N LYS A 170 1.82 1.23 13.56
CA LYS A 170 2.06 1.35 15.00
C LYS A 170 3.21 2.30 15.35
N ILE A 171 3.75 3.02 14.38
CA ILE A 171 4.87 3.95 14.56
C ILE A 171 4.35 5.38 14.43
N PRO A 172 4.49 6.24 15.48
CA PRO A 172 3.96 7.60 15.48
C PRO A 172 4.88 8.61 14.78
N THR A 173 5.74 8.16 13.87
CA THR A 173 6.72 9.00 13.18
C THR A 173 7.13 8.40 11.85
N LEU A 174 7.57 9.24 10.91
CA LEU A 174 8.29 8.78 9.72
C LEU A 174 9.72 8.40 10.12
N ILE A 175 10.17 7.24 9.69
CA ILE A 175 11.52 6.74 9.89
C ILE A 175 12.35 7.06 8.64
N HIS A 176 13.52 7.59 8.85
CA HIS A 176 14.51 7.81 7.81
C HIS A 176 15.78 6.99 8.11
N PHE A 177 16.13 6.08 7.21
CA PHE A 177 17.36 5.31 7.27
C PHE A 177 18.35 5.81 6.20
N THR A 178 19.44 6.41 6.63
CA THR A 178 20.46 7.04 5.76
C THR A 178 21.49 6.06 5.21
N GLY A 179 21.33 4.76 5.42
CA GLY A 179 22.34 3.73 5.16
C GLY A 179 23.26 3.48 6.36
N ARG A 180 23.29 4.36 7.36
CA ARG A 180 24.09 4.24 8.60
C ARG A 180 23.28 4.45 9.87
N GLU A 181 22.38 5.41 9.85
CA GLU A 181 21.61 5.86 11.01
C GLU A 181 20.11 5.73 10.77
N VAL A 182 19.38 5.51 11.85
CA VAL A 182 17.92 5.64 11.90
C VAL A 182 17.58 6.97 12.56
N LYS A 183 16.85 7.81 11.85
CA LYS A 183 16.31 9.08 12.36
C LYS A 183 14.78 9.02 12.36
N THR A 184 14.15 9.78 13.22
CA THR A 184 12.71 10.00 13.22
C THR A 184 12.42 11.40 12.68
N LEU A 185 11.52 11.47 11.69
CA LEU A 185 11.13 12.72 11.04
C LEU A 185 9.64 12.95 11.26
N GLY A 186 9.27 14.13 11.75
CA GLY A 186 7.89 14.51 11.91
C GLY A 186 7.03 13.53 12.72
N ARG A 187 5.77 13.88 12.95
CA ARG A 187 4.80 13.00 13.61
C ARG A 187 3.80 12.46 12.59
N LEU A 188 3.48 11.18 12.71
CA LEU A 188 2.42 10.52 11.96
C LEU A 188 1.35 10.01 12.94
N PRO A 189 0.06 10.06 12.58
CA PRO A 189 -0.98 9.38 13.37
C PRO A 189 -0.74 7.88 13.45
N ILE A 190 -1.11 7.26 14.55
CA ILE A 190 -1.22 5.80 14.62
C ILE A 190 -2.32 5.34 13.66
N GLY A 191 -2.07 4.28 12.92
CA GLY A 191 -2.98 3.81 11.87
C GLY A 191 -2.62 4.30 10.46
N THR A 192 -1.53 5.06 10.31
CA THR A 192 -1.07 5.60 9.02
C THR A 192 -0.65 4.50 8.03
N HIS A 193 -1.00 4.70 6.75
CA HIS A 193 -0.60 3.86 5.62
C HIS A 193 -0.24 4.70 4.40
N ASN A 194 0.51 4.09 3.46
CA ASN A 194 0.85 4.67 2.16
C ASN A 194 1.54 6.05 2.27
N VAL A 195 2.42 6.20 3.26
CA VAL A 195 3.18 7.45 3.41
C VAL A 195 4.16 7.60 2.27
N GLN A 196 4.09 8.72 1.58
CA GLN A 196 5.02 9.06 0.51
C GLN A 196 5.20 10.57 0.39
N PRO A 197 6.35 11.04 -0.09
CA PRO A 197 6.55 12.46 -0.38
C PRO A 197 5.68 12.88 -1.56
N TYR A 198 5.25 14.14 -1.52
CA TYR A 198 4.50 14.75 -2.60
C TYR A 198 4.72 16.26 -2.58
N GLY A 199 5.30 16.81 -3.65
CA GLY A 199 5.72 18.20 -3.67
C GLY A 199 6.65 18.53 -2.49
N GLU A 200 6.33 19.57 -1.73
CA GLU A 200 7.10 19.99 -0.54
C GLU A 200 6.61 19.31 0.76
N GLY A 201 5.74 18.31 0.67
CA GLY A 201 5.11 17.68 1.83
C GLY A 201 5.07 16.17 1.79
N LEU A 202 4.20 15.63 2.63
CA LEU A 202 3.87 14.22 2.72
C LEU A 202 2.39 14.02 2.47
N MET A 203 2.04 12.99 1.71
CA MET A 203 0.68 12.48 1.64
C MET A 203 0.58 11.10 2.29
N PHE A 204 -0.54 10.80 2.93
CA PHE A 204 -0.78 9.52 3.57
C PHE A 204 -2.26 9.25 3.89
N ASN A 205 -2.61 7.99 4.04
CA ASN A 205 -3.89 7.56 4.59
C ASN A 205 -3.82 7.54 6.12
N ASP A 206 -4.56 8.43 6.80
CA ASP A 206 -4.85 8.35 8.24
C ASP A 206 -6.07 7.45 8.44
N THR A 207 -5.82 6.13 8.36
CA THR A 207 -6.87 5.11 8.32
C THR A 207 -7.68 5.06 9.62
N ALA A 208 -7.10 5.45 10.75
CA ALA A 208 -7.81 5.49 12.03
C ALA A 208 -8.82 6.65 12.10
N ALA A 209 -8.54 7.75 11.42
CA ALA A 209 -9.40 8.93 11.37
C ALA A 209 -10.32 8.99 10.15
N ASP A 210 -10.28 7.98 9.24
CA ASP A 210 -11.01 7.97 7.96
C ASP A 210 -10.70 9.20 7.09
N LYS A 211 -9.42 9.55 7.02
CA LYS A 211 -8.93 10.70 6.26
C LYS A 211 -7.78 10.33 5.34
N VAL A 212 -7.71 11.02 4.21
CA VAL A 212 -6.48 11.19 3.43
C VAL A 212 -5.88 12.51 3.86
N ARG A 213 -4.58 12.58 4.04
CA ARG A 213 -3.89 13.79 4.48
C ARG A 213 -2.79 14.20 3.52
N PHE A 214 -2.64 15.52 3.37
CA PHE A 214 -1.47 16.15 2.79
C PHE A 214 -0.94 17.16 3.81
N VAL A 215 0.34 17.07 4.16
CA VAL A 215 0.98 17.85 5.24
C VAL A 215 2.29 18.42 4.75
N THR A 216 2.48 19.72 4.93
CA THR A 216 3.75 20.44 4.77
C THR A 216 4.18 21.05 6.10
N ASP A 217 5.30 21.73 6.16
CA ASP A 217 5.75 22.45 7.36
C ASP A 217 4.77 23.54 7.79
N SER A 218 4.05 24.15 6.85
CA SER A 218 3.17 25.29 7.08
C SER A 218 1.68 24.97 6.95
N ASP A 219 1.31 23.79 6.42
CA ASP A 219 -0.05 23.53 6.00
C ASP A 219 -0.48 22.08 6.26
N HIS A 220 -1.78 21.89 6.45
CA HIS A 220 -2.35 20.59 6.73
C HIS A 220 -3.75 20.47 6.12
N LEU A 221 -3.87 19.69 5.05
CA LEU A 221 -5.14 19.36 4.42
C LEU A 221 -5.59 17.95 4.83
N ALA A 222 -6.87 17.78 5.04
CA ALA A 222 -7.51 16.50 5.33
C ALA A 222 -8.74 16.30 4.44
N PHE A 223 -8.84 15.16 3.80
CA PHE A 223 -9.95 14.79 2.93
C PHE A 223 -10.69 13.62 3.58
N SER A 224 -12.02 13.69 3.65
CA SER A 224 -12.81 12.58 4.18
C SER A 224 -12.82 11.42 3.21
N VAL A 225 -12.56 10.23 3.71
CA VAL A 225 -12.73 9.00 2.93
C VAL A 225 -14.22 8.76 2.70
N PRO A 226 -14.66 8.42 1.48
CA PRO A 226 -16.06 8.23 1.15
C PRO A 226 -16.77 7.20 2.04
N ARG A 227 -18.02 7.49 2.40
CA ARG A 227 -18.92 6.59 3.10
C ARG A 227 -20.25 6.48 2.35
N TYR A 228 -20.86 5.33 2.44
CA TYR A 228 -22.11 4.99 1.76
C TYR A 228 -23.21 4.67 2.77
N PRO A 229 -24.49 4.83 2.38
CA PRO A 229 -25.61 4.39 3.21
C PRO A 229 -25.48 2.91 3.60
N GLU A 230 -25.74 2.59 4.85
CA GLU A 230 -25.53 1.23 5.39
C GLU A 230 -26.34 0.16 4.66
N ASP A 231 -27.50 0.50 4.14
CA ASP A 231 -28.41 -0.38 3.39
C ASP A 231 -27.89 -0.73 1.98
N THR A 232 -26.93 0.04 1.46
CA THR A 232 -26.28 -0.23 0.16
C THR A 232 -25.07 -1.15 0.28
N ILE A 233 -24.56 -1.36 1.49
CA ILE A 233 -23.38 -2.17 1.76
C ILE A 233 -23.73 -3.64 1.80
N ILE A 234 -23.02 -4.46 1.03
CA ILE A 234 -23.15 -5.91 1.03
C ILE A 234 -22.06 -6.59 1.86
N ASN A 235 -22.31 -7.83 2.26
CA ASN A 235 -21.41 -8.64 3.09
C ASN A 235 -21.00 -7.95 4.41
N ARG A 236 -21.95 -7.25 5.03
CA ARG A 236 -21.76 -6.74 6.39
C ARG A 236 -21.73 -7.90 7.39
N PHE A 237 -20.78 -7.82 8.32
CA PHE A 237 -20.67 -8.75 9.43
C PHE A 237 -21.20 -8.06 10.67
N ASP A 238 -22.24 -8.60 11.29
CA ASP A 238 -22.96 -7.98 12.41
C ASP A 238 -22.07 -7.71 13.64
N ASP A 239 -20.94 -8.42 13.79
CA ASP A 239 -20.06 -8.25 14.94
C ASP A 239 -18.55 -8.34 14.59
N THR A 240 -18.19 -8.34 13.32
CA THR A 240 -16.81 -8.55 12.88
C THR A 240 -16.21 -7.36 12.16
N THR A 241 -16.55 -6.16 12.59
CA THR A 241 -15.91 -4.89 12.18
C THR A 241 -14.38 -4.93 12.20
N LYS A 242 -13.81 -5.97 12.80
CA LYS A 242 -12.37 -6.28 12.80
C LYS A 242 -11.86 -6.81 11.45
N ILE A 243 -12.72 -7.40 10.61
CA ILE A 243 -12.31 -7.97 9.30
C ILE A 243 -12.37 -6.90 8.22
N ALA A 244 -13.51 -6.18 8.13
CA ALA A 244 -13.72 -5.14 7.14
C ALA A 244 -14.63 -4.05 7.67
N ARG A 245 -14.38 -2.80 7.30
CA ARG A 245 -15.21 -1.64 7.63
C ARG A 245 -15.22 -0.64 6.50
N GLN A 246 -16.23 0.22 6.43
CA GLN A 246 -16.26 1.36 5.52
C GLN A 246 -15.13 2.35 5.81
N ALA A 247 -14.82 3.16 4.83
CA ALA A 247 -13.84 4.25 4.89
C ALA A 247 -12.44 3.79 5.32
N PHE A 248 -12.11 2.52 5.03
CA PHE A 248 -10.81 1.98 5.34
C PHE A 248 -9.82 2.36 4.23
N GLY A 249 -9.15 3.51 4.40
CA GLY A 249 -8.22 4.08 3.41
C GLY A 249 -6.98 3.21 3.21
N ARG A 250 -6.73 2.83 1.95
CA ARG A 250 -5.57 2.10 1.45
C ARG A 250 -5.35 2.43 -0.02
N GLY A 251 -4.09 2.32 -0.48
CA GLY A 251 -3.71 2.77 -1.81
C GLY A 251 -3.73 4.29 -1.90
N LEU A 252 -2.67 4.88 -2.43
CA LEU A 252 -2.53 6.33 -2.57
C LEU A 252 -1.47 6.60 -3.63
N CYS A 253 -1.80 7.39 -4.64
CA CYS A 253 -0.82 7.81 -5.64
C CYS A 253 -1.00 9.28 -6.06
N PRO A 254 0.07 9.97 -6.44
CA PRO A 254 -0.04 11.26 -7.11
C PRO A 254 -0.54 11.06 -8.53
N ILE A 255 -1.50 11.90 -8.99
CA ILE A 255 -1.94 11.94 -10.38
C ILE A 255 -1.11 12.97 -11.15
N ASN A 256 -0.89 14.14 -10.55
CA ASN A 256 -0.08 15.23 -11.08
C ASN A 256 0.32 16.17 -9.91
N ASP A 257 0.85 17.34 -10.19
CA ASP A 257 1.39 18.27 -9.15
C ASP A 257 0.37 18.76 -8.11
N HIS A 258 -0.93 18.52 -8.30
CA HIS A 258 -1.96 19.01 -7.40
C HIS A 258 -3.13 18.05 -7.16
N LEU A 259 -3.16 16.92 -7.85
CA LEU A 259 -4.19 15.90 -7.68
C LEU A 259 -3.59 14.61 -7.13
N ILE A 260 -4.24 14.07 -6.12
CA ILE A 260 -3.94 12.75 -5.57
C ILE A 260 -5.16 11.84 -5.67
N ALA A 261 -4.92 10.54 -5.91
CA ALA A 261 -5.95 9.52 -5.85
C ALA A 261 -5.75 8.64 -4.61
N ALA A 262 -6.84 8.31 -3.93
CA ALA A 262 -6.83 7.48 -2.73
C ALA A 262 -7.87 6.37 -2.82
N GLY A 263 -7.48 5.16 -2.45
CA GLY A 263 -8.34 3.99 -2.41
C GLY A 263 -8.94 3.74 -1.03
N SER A 264 -10.07 3.03 -0.99
CA SER A 264 -10.72 2.65 0.27
C SER A 264 -11.62 1.42 0.11
N SER A 265 -12.28 1.02 1.22
CA SER A 265 -13.36 0.03 1.20
C SER A 265 -14.73 0.67 1.53
N PRO A 266 -15.82 0.18 0.91
CA PRO A 266 -15.88 -0.76 -0.22
C PRO A 266 -15.19 -0.16 -1.44
N SER A 267 -14.68 -0.98 -2.34
CA SER A 267 -13.77 -0.61 -3.45
C SER A 267 -14.08 0.73 -4.10
N THR A 268 -13.43 1.76 -3.60
CA THR A 268 -13.66 3.15 -3.99
C THR A 268 -12.34 3.85 -4.22
N ILE A 269 -12.25 4.63 -5.30
CA ILE A 269 -11.16 5.56 -5.55
C ILE A 269 -11.73 6.97 -5.45
N SER A 270 -11.12 7.83 -4.64
CA SER A 270 -11.43 9.24 -4.52
C SER A 270 -10.28 10.09 -5.01
N VAL A 271 -10.59 11.16 -5.74
CA VAL A 271 -9.61 12.13 -6.26
C VAL A 271 -9.74 13.44 -5.47
N HIS A 272 -8.61 13.94 -5.02
CA HIS A 272 -8.53 15.12 -4.17
C HIS A 272 -7.63 16.19 -4.79
N ASP A 273 -8.07 17.46 -4.76
CA ASP A 273 -7.25 18.60 -5.16
C ASP A 273 -6.61 19.25 -3.93
N ILE A 274 -5.28 19.25 -3.85
CA ILE A 274 -4.53 19.85 -2.75
C ILE A 274 -4.41 21.38 -2.83
N ARG A 275 -4.87 22.02 -3.92
CA ARG A 275 -4.91 23.47 -4.06
C ARG A 275 -6.15 24.11 -3.42
N GLY A 276 -7.09 23.31 -2.91
CA GLY A 276 -8.35 23.75 -2.35
C GLY A 276 -8.21 24.87 -1.30
N ASP A 277 -9.34 25.51 -0.96
CA ASP A 277 -9.36 26.59 0.01
C ASP A 277 -8.79 26.16 1.37
N ARG A 278 -7.53 26.55 1.60
CA ARG A 278 -6.76 26.19 2.81
C ARG A 278 -7.38 26.76 4.09
N SER A 279 -8.29 27.74 3.98
CA SER A 279 -9.02 28.29 5.11
C SER A 279 -10.04 27.31 5.71
N LEU A 280 -10.50 26.33 4.93
CA LEU A 280 -11.51 25.36 5.35
C LEU A 280 -10.94 24.17 6.12
N ARG A 281 -9.62 23.96 6.15
CA ARG A 281 -8.92 22.79 6.74
C ARG A 281 -9.36 21.41 6.21
N ASP A 282 -10.52 21.31 5.59
CA ASP A 282 -11.02 20.15 4.87
C ASP A 282 -10.81 20.36 3.37
N GLY A 283 -9.95 19.54 2.77
CA GLY A 283 -9.71 19.55 1.33
C GLY A 283 -10.93 19.07 0.54
N GLN A 284 -10.99 19.44 -0.73
CA GLN A 284 -12.10 19.07 -1.60
C GLN A 284 -11.85 17.75 -2.32
N THR A 285 -12.77 16.79 -2.15
CA THR A 285 -12.86 15.60 -3.03
C THR A 285 -13.58 16.02 -4.31
N ILE A 286 -12.90 15.92 -5.44
CA ILE A 286 -13.45 16.37 -6.74
C ILE A 286 -14.14 15.26 -7.51
N LYS A 287 -13.78 13.99 -7.23
CA LYS A 287 -14.38 12.81 -7.86
C LYS A 287 -14.31 11.59 -6.96
N THR A 288 -15.30 10.73 -7.12
CA THR A 288 -15.35 9.42 -6.45
C THR A 288 -15.85 8.39 -7.46
N VAL A 289 -15.14 7.26 -7.56
CA VAL A 289 -15.51 6.10 -8.38
C VAL A 289 -15.61 4.89 -7.45
N ASN A 290 -16.81 4.32 -7.32
CA ASN A 290 -17.01 3.07 -6.60
C ASN A 290 -17.33 1.95 -7.61
N PHE A 291 -16.71 0.80 -7.47
CA PHE A 291 -16.94 -0.34 -8.36
C PHE A 291 -17.29 -1.65 -7.63
N SER A 292 -17.44 -1.59 -6.30
CA SER A 292 -18.00 -2.70 -5.52
C SER A 292 -18.55 -2.18 -4.20
N MET A 293 -19.73 -2.62 -3.80
CA MET A 293 -20.31 -2.36 -2.47
C MET A 293 -20.03 -3.49 -1.46
N ASP A 294 -19.22 -4.47 -1.83
CA ASP A 294 -18.75 -5.48 -0.87
C ASP A 294 -17.74 -4.84 0.09
N ILE A 295 -18.13 -4.72 1.36
CA ILE A 295 -17.30 -4.09 2.39
C ILE A 295 -15.95 -4.80 2.58
N ARG A 296 -15.87 -6.08 2.22
CA ARG A 296 -14.65 -6.88 2.30
C ARG A 296 -13.64 -6.51 1.21
N ASN A 297 -14.15 -6.04 0.05
CA ASN A 297 -13.32 -5.67 -1.08
C ASN A 297 -12.75 -4.26 -0.87
N ALA A 298 -11.46 -4.19 -0.58
CA ALA A 298 -10.75 -2.96 -0.30
C ALA A 298 -9.64 -2.73 -1.32
N ILE A 299 -9.53 -1.50 -1.83
CA ILE A 299 -8.37 -1.09 -2.62
C ILE A 299 -7.14 -1.09 -1.71
N HIS A 300 -6.03 -1.63 -2.19
CA HIS A 300 -4.77 -1.68 -1.46
C HIS A 300 -3.60 -1.02 -2.19
N GLY A 301 -3.35 -1.35 -3.45
CA GLY A 301 -2.38 -0.66 -4.30
C GLY A 301 -3.10 0.29 -5.26
N LEU A 302 -2.47 1.40 -5.57
CA LEU A 302 -2.99 2.41 -6.50
C LEU A 302 -1.83 3.17 -7.13
N GLU A 303 -1.81 3.19 -8.47
CA GLU A 303 -0.79 3.90 -9.25
C GLU A 303 -1.39 4.50 -10.52
N VAL A 304 -0.74 5.51 -11.09
CA VAL A 304 -1.08 6.01 -12.43
C VAL A 304 -0.69 4.95 -13.46
N TRP A 305 -1.63 4.61 -14.35
CA TRP A 305 -1.37 3.67 -15.45
C TRP A 305 -0.48 4.33 -16.50
N PRO A 306 0.73 3.80 -16.75
CA PRO A 306 1.69 4.47 -17.62
C PRO A 306 1.59 4.08 -19.09
N PHE A 307 0.73 3.08 -19.45
CA PHE A 307 0.61 2.51 -20.80
C PHE A 307 -0.67 2.90 -21.52
#